data_31cae34674849a604d45111810b4d63b
#
_entry.id   31cae34674849a604d45111810b4d63b
#
_cell.length_a   1.000
_cell.length_b   1.000
_cell.length_c   1.000
_cell.angle_alpha   90.00
_cell.angle_beta   90.00
_cell.angle_gamma   90.00
#
_symmetry.space_group_name_H-M   'P 1'
#
loop_
_entity.id
_entity.type
_entity.pdbx_description
1 polymer ?
#
loop_
_entity_poly.entity_id
_entity_poly.type
_entity_poly.pdbx_seq_one_letter_code
_entity_poly.pdbx_strand_id
1 'polypeptide(L)'
;MPNKYAEKKEWNVPKQKYKLSNWSEYSDALRRRGEIDVWLSEEAISLWYEKDRVYDGTGAPKRFSDFAITTCHEIRQVYRLPLRQTEGFINSLFRIMNIPLVCADFSCLSKRLGKLGIKVPKYKKTGSPEDGVHAIAIDSTGLKRFGRGEWHQEKYELSNKASWRKLHVAVNQNHYFEACVLTDRFSHDDQQVEPLLEQINDTIDHFSGDGAYDETPVYDAVVNHSPSVDVVIPPKSNAVLNDKAAPQRNSNIIEIAARGRMGWQKRRQYGRRNLSELGVQRYQRILGNAMHARVIVNQKQEAMIGCGVINKMTSLGMPASYRSA
;
A
#
# COMPACT_ATOMS: atom_id res chain seq x y z
N MET A 1 6.74 -18.40 -0.34
CA MET A 1 5.67 -19.30 0.18
C MET A 1 6.19 -20.70 0.34
N PRO A 2 5.84 -21.43 1.40
CA PRO A 2 6.10 -22.86 1.44
C PRO A 2 5.34 -23.51 0.27
N ASN A 3 6.01 -24.39 -0.44
CA ASN A 3 5.43 -25.10 -1.59
C ASN A 3 4.18 -25.87 -1.10
N LYS A 4 2.99 -25.55 -1.62
CA LYS A 4 1.70 -26.19 -1.25
C LYS A 4 1.71 -27.73 -1.48
N TYR A 5 2.69 -28.23 -2.19
CA TYR A 5 2.86 -29.64 -2.56
C TYR A 5 4.21 -30.23 -2.13
N ALA A 6 4.88 -29.63 -1.13
CA ALA A 6 6.19 -30.08 -0.65
C ALA A 6 6.17 -31.56 -0.23
N GLU A 7 5.09 -32.01 0.42
CA GLU A 7 4.89 -33.41 0.84
C GLU A 7 4.77 -34.38 -0.34
N LYS A 8 4.15 -33.94 -1.45
CA LYS A 8 3.99 -34.78 -2.65
C LYS A 8 5.29 -34.92 -3.48
N LYS A 9 6.30 -34.07 -3.23
CA LYS A 9 7.56 -34.04 -3.97
C LYS A 9 8.77 -34.44 -3.12
N GLU A 10 8.55 -35.00 -1.93
CA GLU A 10 9.62 -35.40 -0.99
C GLU A 10 10.62 -34.27 -0.66
N TRP A 11 10.23 -33.03 -0.86
CA TRP A 11 11.08 -31.88 -0.57
C TRP A 11 10.87 -31.45 0.89
N ASN A 12 11.60 -32.11 1.76
CA ASN A 12 11.67 -31.74 3.17
C ASN A 12 12.55 -30.50 3.30
N VAL A 13 12.01 -29.32 2.98
CA VAL A 13 12.71 -28.06 3.22
C VAL A 13 12.43 -27.68 4.68
N PRO A 14 13.40 -27.79 5.59
CA PRO A 14 13.20 -27.46 6.99
C PRO A 14 12.77 -25.98 7.11
N LYS A 15 11.73 -25.73 7.90
CA LYS A 15 11.30 -24.34 8.18
C LYS A 15 12.46 -23.57 8.80
N GLN A 16 12.90 -22.53 8.11
CA GLN A 16 13.93 -21.64 8.63
C GLN A 16 13.40 -20.91 9.86
N LYS A 17 14.19 -20.93 10.93
CA LYS A 17 13.88 -20.20 12.17
C LYS A 17 14.53 -18.82 12.10
N TYR A 18 13.76 -17.79 12.47
CA TYR A 18 14.22 -16.41 12.53
C TYR A 18 14.04 -15.88 13.94
N LYS A 19 15.00 -15.09 14.39
CA LYS A 19 14.92 -14.34 15.65
C LYS A 19 15.02 -12.86 15.36
N LEU A 20 14.35 -12.05 16.16
CA LEU A 20 14.44 -10.59 16.07
C LEU A 20 15.72 -10.12 16.77
N SER A 21 16.47 -9.23 16.10
CA SER A 21 17.68 -8.61 16.68
C SER A 21 17.36 -7.33 17.44
N ASN A 22 16.26 -6.64 17.09
CA ASN A 22 15.86 -5.34 17.63
C ASN A 22 14.52 -5.39 18.36
N TRP A 23 14.28 -6.42 19.18
CA TRP A 23 12.97 -6.61 19.83
C TRP A 23 12.53 -5.42 20.69
N SER A 24 13.46 -4.80 21.45
CA SER A 24 13.16 -3.65 22.32
C SER A 24 12.64 -2.46 21.51
N GLU A 25 13.42 -2.01 20.51
CA GLU A 25 13.09 -0.87 19.65
C GLU A 25 11.80 -1.14 18.87
N TYR A 26 11.62 -2.38 18.38
CA TYR A 26 10.42 -2.75 17.65
C TYR A 26 9.19 -2.78 18.58
N SER A 27 9.33 -3.25 19.82
CA SER A 27 8.26 -3.22 20.81
C SER A 27 7.83 -1.77 21.14
N ASP A 28 8.79 -0.86 21.27
CA ASP A 28 8.50 0.57 21.46
C ASP A 28 7.80 1.19 20.23
N ALA A 29 8.27 0.87 19.05
CA ALA A 29 7.61 1.30 17.80
C ALA A 29 6.15 0.80 17.72
N LEU A 30 5.87 -0.42 18.20
CA LEU A 30 4.50 -0.96 18.25
C LEU A 30 3.60 -0.19 19.22
N ARG A 31 4.11 0.21 20.40
CA ARG A 31 3.36 1.04 21.35
C ARG A 31 3.07 2.41 20.76
N ARG A 32 4.09 3.05 20.18
CA ARG A 32 3.98 4.37 19.55
C ARG A 32 2.94 4.44 18.42
N ARG A 33 2.68 3.36 17.72
CA ARG A 33 1.61 3.31 16.69
C ARG A 33 0.22 3.58 17.27
N GLY A 34 0.01 3.35 18.57
CA GLY A 34 -1.23 3.64 19.27
C GLY A 34 -1.25 4.98 20.00
N GLU A 35 -0.13 5.69 20.08
CA GLU A 35 -0.04 6.98 20.78
C GLU A 35 -0.68 8.08 19.95
N ILE A 36 -1.52 8.89 20.61
CA ILE A 36 -2.31 9.92 19.91
C ILE A 36 -1.46 11.08 19.40
N ASP A 37 -0.38 11.44 20.07
CA ASP A 37 0.54 12.50 19.68
C ASP A 37 1.28 12.19 18.36
N VAL A 38 1.46 10.93 18.04
CA VAL A 38 1.96 10.52 16.72
C VAL A 38 1.00 10.94 15.62
N TRP A 39 -0.30 10.87 15.85
CA TRP A 39 -1.34 11.14 14.84
C TRP A 39 -1.86 12.58 14.89
N LEU A 40 -1.87 13.20 16.06
CA LEU A 40 -2.25 14.59 16.29
C LEU A 40 -1.04 15.38 16.77
N SER A 41 -0.11 15.65 15.85
CA SER A 41 1.13 16.37 16.15
C SER A 41 0.89 17.88 16.36
N GLU A 42 1.86 18.58 16.98
CA GLU A 42 1.84 20.02 17.14
C GLU A 42 1.72 20.75 15.77
N GLU A 43 2.35 20.19 14.74
CA GLU A 43 2.22 20.69 13.37
C GLU A 43 0.75 20.60 12.90
N ALA A 44 0.09 19.46 13.13
CA ALA A 44 -1.33 19.28 12.80
C ALA A 44 -2.21 20.31 13.51
N ILE A 45 -1.92 20.59 14.78
CA ILE A 45 -2.64 21.60 15.58
C ILE A 45 -2.42 23.00 15.00
N SER A 46 -1.16 23.37 14.66
CA SER A 46 -0.81 24.69 14.13
C SER A 46 -1.39 24.97 12.74
N LEU A 47 -1.58 23.92 11.93
CA LEU A 47 -2.10 23.99 10.57
C LEU A 47 -3.61 23.61 10.49
N TRP A 48 -4.33 23.59 11.61
CA TRP A 48 -5.71 23.12 11.68
C TRP A 48 -6.69 23.91 10.83
N TYR A 49 -6.55 25.22 10.85
CA TYR A 49 -7.41 26.12 10.08
C TYR A 49 -6.70 26.65 8.84
N GLU A 50 -7.48 26.87 7.78
CA GLU A 50 -7.00 27.52 6.57
C GLU A 50 -6.61 28.98 6.89
N LYS A 51 -5.35 29.34 6.61
CA LYS A 51 -4.83 30.69 6.91
C LYS A 51 -5.22 31.70 5.84
N ASP A 52 -5.10 31.29 4.57
CA ASP A 52 -5.33 32.17 3.40
C ASP A 52 -6.67 31.83 2.77
N ARG A 53 -7.75 32.31 3.41
CA ARG A 53 -9.11 32.10 2.92
C ARG A 53 -9.40 32.97 1.71
N VAL A 54 -9.20 32.45 0.53
CA VAL A 54 -9.74 33.07 -0.67
C VAL A 54 -11.18 32.61 -0.86
N TYR A 55 -12.11 33.54 -0.77
CA TYR A 55 -13.52 33.27 -1.08
C TYR A 55 -13.73 33.43 -2.59
N ASP A 56 -14.02 32.34 -3.26
CA ASP A 56 -14.27 32.28 -4.71
C ASP A 56 -15.73 32.61 -5.12
N GLY A 57 -16.54 33.05 -4.16
CA GLY A 57 -17.95 33.36 -4.39
C GLY A 57 -18.91 32.17 -4.34
N THR A 58 -18.38 30.95 -4.13
CA THR A 58 -19.15 29.69 -4.18
C THR A 58 -19.22 29.02 -2.81
N GLY A 59 -20.37 29.10 -2.16
CA GLY A 59 -20.63 28.44 -0.87
C GLY A 59 -19.90 29.07 0.31
N ALA A 60 -19.79 28.36 1.43
CA ALA A 60 -19.05 28.84 2.61
C ALA A 60 -17.54 28.64 2.41
N PRO A 61 -16.69 29.62 2.79
CA PRO A 61 -15.23 29.50 2.67
C PRO A 61 -14.72 28.33 3.53
N LYS A 62 -13.67 27.66 3.03
CA LYS A 62 -13.02 26.54 3.75
C LYS A 62 -12.49 27.05 5.09
N ARG A 63 -13.01 26.52 6.19
CA ARG A 63 -12.54 26.84 7.54
C ARG A 63 -11.36 25.96 7.95
N PHE A 64 -11.44 24.68 7.64
CA PHE A 64 -10.45 23.67 7.99
C PHE A 64 -9.45 23.47 6.84
N SER A 65 -8.19 23.31 7.13
CA SER A 65 -7.18 23.00 6.12
C SER A 65 -7.37 21.57 5.54
N ASP A 66 -6.78 21.29 4.39
CA ASP A 66 -6.74 19.93 3.85
C ASP A 66 -5.92 19.01 4.76
N PHE A 67 -4.92 19.58 5.44
CA PHE A 67 -4.11 18.86 6.44
C PHE A 67 -4.96 18.41 7.64
N ALA A 68 -5.80 19.29 8.19
CA ALA A 68 -6.72 18.93 9.28
C ALA A 68 -7.71 17.83 8.88
N ILE A 69 -8.27 17.91 7.68
CA ILE A 69 -9.17 16.87 7.17
C ILE A 69 -8.43 15.53 7.01
N THR A 70 -7.21 15.55 6.48
CA THR A 70 -6.37 14.35 6.34
C THR A 70 -6.07 13.73 7.71
N THR A 71 -5.63 14.54 8.68
CA THR A 71 -5.38 14.11 10.07
C THR A 71 -6.60 13.45 10.69
N CYS A 72 -7.80 14.03 10.52
CA CYS A 72 -9.04 13.41 10.99
C CYS A 72 -9.27 12.02 10.37
N HIS A 73 -8.99 11.86 9.08
CA HIS A 73 -9.13 10.57 8.40
C HIS A 73 -8.03 9.58 8.77
N GLU A 74 -6.79 10.01 9.03
CA GLU A 74 -5.73 9.15 9.58
C GLU A 74 -6.13 8.60 10.94
N ILE A 75 -6.54 9.46 11.89
CA ILE A 75 -7.05 9.08 13.21
C ILE A 75 -8.23 8.11 13.07
N ARG A 76 -9.18 8.43 12.19
CA ARG A 76 -10.31 7.55 11.88
C ARG A 76 -9.88 6.14 11.49
N GLN A 77 -8.88 6.02 10.61
CA GLN A 77 -8.40 4.72 10.13
C GLN A 77 -7.63 3.96 11.20
N VAL A 78 -6.74 4.63 11.91
CA VAL A 78 -5.92 4.03 12.98
C VAL A 78 -6.80 3.46 14.09
N TYR A 79 -7.77 4.23 14.56
CA TYR A 79 -8.67 3.83 15.64
C TYR A 79 -9.99 3.21 15.17
N ARG A 80 -10.15 3.02 13.84
CA ARG A 80 -11.31 2.37 13.20
C ARG A 80 -12.65 3.01 13.58
N LEU A 81 -12.70 4.32 13.62
CA LEU A 81 -13.88 5.07 14.07
C LEU A 81 -14.84 5.36 12.90
N PRO A 82 -16.16 5.22 13.06
CA PRO A 82 -17.15 5.87 12.19
C PRO A 82 -17.01 7.40 12.21
N LEU A 83 -17.39 8.10 11.14
CA LEU A 83 -17.16 9.55 11.01
C LEU A 83 -17.71 10.40 12.18
N ARG A 84 -18.93 10.10 12.67
CA ARG A 84 -19.50 10.82 13.81
C ARG A 84 -18.72 10.55 15.11
N GLN A 85 -18.23 9.33 15.28
CA GLN A 85 -17.37 9.00 16.43
C GLN A 85 -15.99 9.65 16.30
N THR A 86 -15.47 9.79 15.08
CA THR A 86 -14.21 10.52 14.82
C THR A 86 -14.33 11.98 15.25
N GLU A 87 -15.40 12.65 14.86
CA GLU A 87 -15.69 14.04 15.28
C GLU A 87 -15.76 14.16 16.81
N GLY A 88 -16.55 13.29 17.45
CA GLY A 88 -16.67 13.27 18.91
C GLY A 88 -15.37 12.98 19.64
N PHE A 89 -14.59 12.02 19.12
CA PHE A 89 -13.30 11.62 19.67
C PHE A 89 -12.29 12.78 19.62
N ILE A 90 -12.12 13.41 18.45
CA ILE A 90 -11.17 14.51 18.27
C ILE A 90 -11.59 15.73 19.12
N ASN A 91 -12.87 16.07 19.16
CA ASN A 91 -13.38 17.15 20.02
C ASN A 91 -13.14 16.86 21.51
N SER A 92 -13.24 15.59 21.93
CA SER A 92 -12.92 15.20 23.32
C SER A 92 -11.43 15.34 23.62
N LEU A 93 -10.56 14.99 22.69
CA LEU A 93 -9.12 15.18 22.82
C LEU A 93 -8.76 16.66 22.96
N PHE A 94 -9.27 17.54 22.10
CA PHE A 94 -9.03 18.97 22.21
C PHE A 94 -9.45 19.53 23.56
N ARG A 95 -10.58 19.07 24.09
CA ARG A 95 -11.07 19.46 25.40
C ARG A 95 -10.17 19.00 26.54
N ILE A 96 -9.73 17.73 26.50
CA ILE A 96 -8.85 17.15 27.53
C ILE A 96 -7.46 17.82 27.50
N MET A 97 -6.94 18.08 26.30
CA MET A 97 -5.64 18.72 26.08
C MET A 97 -5.68 20.25 26.23
N ASN A 98 -6.86 20.81 26.51
CA ASN A 98 -7.08 22.25 26.63
C ASN A 98 -6.69 23.05 25.38
N ILE A 99 -6.91 22.46 24.20
CA ILE A 99 -6.61 23.06 22.89
C ILE A 99 -7.87 23.77 22.38
N PRO A 100 -7.81 25.08 22.05
CA PRO A 100 -8.97 25.86 21.62
C PRO A 100 -9.34 25.61 20.15
N LEU A 101 -9.43 24.34 19.74
CA LEU A 101 -9.80 23.90 18.40
C LEU A 101 -11.09 23.09 18.44
N VAL A 102 -11.72 22.97 17.28
CA VAL A 102 -12.86 22.07 17.05
C VAL A 102 -12.59 21.20 15.83
N CYS A 103 -13.12 19.99 15.85
CA CYS A 103 -13.08 19.10 14.71
C CYS A 103 -14.05 19.57 13.63
N ALA A 104 -13.71 19.30 12.36
CA ALA A 104 -14.69 19.43 11.28
C ALA A 104 -15.83 18.43 11.50
N ASP A 105 -17.07 18.85 11.25
CA ASP A 105 -18.23 17.97 11.38
C ASP A 105 -18.14 16.78 10.39
N PHE A 106 -18.80 15.68 10.73
CA PHE A 106 -18.75 14.44 9.96
C PHE A 106 -19.19 14.61 8.49
N SER A 107 -20.07 15.57 8.19
CA SER A 107 -20.52 15.83 6.81
C SER A 107 -19.46 16.58 6.03
N CYS A 108 -18.75 17.52 6.66
CA CYS A 108 -17.59 18.20 6.10
C CYS A 108 -16.47 17.20 5.81
N LEU A 109 -16.12 16.33 6.77
CA LEU A 109 -15.13 15.27 6.57
C LEU A 109 -15.49 14.38 5.38
N SER A 110 -16.75 13.95 5.28
CA SER A 110 -17.23 13.12 4.17
C SER A 110 -17.17 13.82 2.81
N LYS A 111 -17.62 15.07 2.74
CA LYS A 111 -17.68 15.84 1.48
C LYS A 111 -16.30 16.24 0.97
N ARG A 112 -15.37 16.53 1.88
CA ARG A 112 -14.04 16.99 1.52
C ARG A 112 -13.08 15.84 1.18
N LEU A 113 -13.28 14.63 1.71
CA LEU A 113 -12.39 13.49 1.48
C LEU A 113 -12.04 13.32 -0.01
N GLY A 114 -13.04 13.25 -0.88
CA GLY A 114 -12.81 13.03 -2.32
C GLY A 114 -12.12 14.18 -3.05
N LYS A 115 -11.99 15.36 -2.41
CA LYS A 115 -11.39 16.58 -2.99
C LYS A 115 -9.96 16.83 -2.53
N LEU A 116 -9.42 16.02 -1.61
CA LEU A 116 -8.10 16.26 -1.00
C LEU A 116 -6.92 16.11 -1.98
N GLY A 117 -7.05 15.28 -3.03
CA GLY A 117 -5.95 15.05 -3.98
C GLY A 117 -4.69 14.50 -3.34
N ILE A 118 -4.84 13.67 -2.32
CA ILE A 118 -3.72 13.12 -1.54
C ILE A 118 -2.86 12.22 -2.42
N LYS A 119 -1.56 12.39 -2.30
CA LYS A 119 -0.53 11.46 -2.79
C LYS A 119 -0.01 10.64 -1.62
N VAL A 120 0.48 9.44 -1.90
CA VAL A 120 1.14 8.63 -0.85
C VAL A 120 2.34 9.41 -0.31
N PRO A 121 2.42 9.65 1.02
CA PRO A 121 3.52 10.39 1.59
C PRO A 121 4.84 9.67 1.34
N LYS A 122 5.82 10.39 0.77
CA LYS A 122 7.17 9.87 0.58
C LYS A 122 7.98 10.12 1.84
N TYR A 123 8.50 9.07 2.43
CA TYR A 123 9.40 9.16 3.57
C TYR A 123 10.84 9.14 3.04
N LYS A 124 11.65 10.10 3.48
CA LYS A 124 13.08 10.10 3.18
C LYS A 124 13.68 8.78 3.67
N LYS A 125 14.56 8.19 2.86
CA LYS A 125 15.31 6.98 3.21
C LYS A 125 16.02 7.21 4.56
N THR A 126 15.54 6.58 5.61
CA THR A 126 16.32 6.44 6.84
C THR A 126 17.28 5.27 6.61
N GLY A 127 18.51 5.60 6.24
CA GLY A 127 19.55 4.64 5.88
C GLY A 127 19.57 4.34 4.37
N SER A 128 20.77 4.22 3.82
CA SER A 128 20.96 3.64 2.49
C SER A 128 20.45 2.19 2.53
N PRO A 129 19.85 1.65 1.43
CA PRO A 129 19.59 0.21 1.33
C PRO A 129 20.87 -0.54 1.66
N GLU A 130 20.79 -1.67 2.36
CA GLU A 130 21.97 -2.48 2.72
C GLU A 130 22.86 -2.79 1.50
N ASP A 131 22.25 -2.88 0.31
CA ASP A 131 22.91 -3.16 -0.96
C ASP A 131 22.90 -2.00 -1.97
N GLY A 132 22.44 -0.82 -1.57
CA GLY A 132 22.35 0.37 -2.45
C GLY A 132 21.28 0.28 -3.55
N VAL A 133 20.50 -0.80 -3.62
CA VAL A 133 19.53 -1.09 -4.69
C VAL A 133 18.16 -0.50 -4.38
N HIS A 134 17.64 0.35 -5.27
CA HIS A 134 16.23 0.78 -5.21
C HIS A 134 15.34 -0.29 -5.84
N ALA A 135 14.74 -1.13 -4.99
CA ALA A 135 13.88 -2.21 -5.42
C ALA A 135 12.41 -1.87 -5.19
N ILE A 136 11.59 -2.15 -6.20
CA ILE A 136 10.13 -2.02 -6.15
C ILE A 136 9.50 -3.39 -6.40
N ALA A 137 8.57 -3.76 -5.52
CA ALA A 137 7.70 -4.92 -5.69
C ALA A 137 6.26 -4.46 -5.84
N ILE A 138 5.56 -4.98 -6.85
CA ILE A 138 4.15 -4.66 -7.09
C ILE A 138 3.26 -5.85 -6.78
N ASP A 139 2.03 -5.55 -6.36
CA ASP A 139 0.98 -6.54 -6.13
C ASP A 139 -0.38 -5.85 -6.12
N SER A 140 -1.45 -6.64 -6.20
CA SER A 140 -2.80 -6.15 -6.04
C SER A 140 -3.57 -6.93 -4.98
N THR A 141 -4.55 -6.27 -4.35
CA THR A 141 -5.42 -6.92 -3.38
C THR A 141 -6.86 -6.45 -3.48
N GLY A 142 -7.78 -7.35 -3.16
CA GLY A 142 -9.19 -7.04 -3.10
C GLY A 142 -9.57 -6.36 -1.78
N LEU A 143 -10.29 -5.22 -1.88
CA LEU A 143 -10.92 -4.56 -0.74
C LEU A 143 -12.44 -4.60 -0.90
N LYS A 144 -13.15 -5.06 0.13
CA LYS A 144 -14.61 -5.11 0.14
C LYS A 144 -15.18 -3.69 0.11
N ARG A 145 -16.20 -3.45 -0.71
CA ARG A 145 -16.93 -2.18 -0.67
C ARG A 145 -17.84 -2.14 0.57
N PHE A 146 -18.11 -0.92 1.04
CA PHE A 146 -19.19 -0.71 2.02
C PHE A 146 -20.51 -1.21 1.45
N GLY A 147 -21.24 -2.02 2.21
CA GLY A 147 -22.53 -2.57 1.79
C GLY A 147 -22.83 -3.93 2.41
N ARG A 148 -23.77 -4.64 1.78
CA ARG A 148 -24.24 -5.95 2.26
C ARG A 148 -23.11 -6.98 2.19
N GLY A 149 -22.91 -7.71 3.29
CA GLY A 149 -21.90 -8.77 3.38
C GLY A 149 -22.24 -10.01 2.53
N GLU A 150 -21.29 -10.91 2.35
CA GLU A 150 -21.40 -12.16 1.60
C GLU A 150 -22.60 -13.00 2.09
N TRP A 151 -22.78 -13.11 3.41
CA TRP A 151 -23.93 -13.80 4.02
C TRP A 151 -25.29 -13.28 3.53
N HIS A 152 -25.42 -11.94 3.37
CA HIS A 152 -26.67 -11.35 2.90
C HIS A 152 -26.95 -11.64 1.42
N GLN A 153 -25.88 -11.76 0.62
CA GLN A 153 -25.97 -12.12 -0.79
C GLN A 153 -26.31 -13.59 -0.97
N GLU A 154 -25.69 -14.46 -0.19
CA GLU A 154 -25.95 -15.89 -0.19
C GLU A 154 -27.38 -16.20 0.27
N LYS A 155 -27.82 -15.57 1.37
CA LYS A 155 -29.18 -15.76 1.91
C LYS A 155 -30.31 -15.32 0.98
N TYR A 156 -30.08 -14.29 0.17
CA TYR A 156 -31.10 -13.70 -0.69
C TYR A 156 -30.85 -13.95 -2.18
N GLU A 157 -29.95 -14.88 -2.53
CA GLU A 157 -29.59 -15.25 -3.91
C GLU A 157 -29.42 -14.05 -4.85
N LEU A 158 -28.91 -12.94 -4.32
CA LEU A 158 -28.75 -11.73 -5.10
C LEU A 158 -27.67 -11.95 -6.16
N SER A 159 -28.03 -11.86 -7.42
CA SER A 159 -27.14 -11.99 -8.58
C SER A 159 -26.00 -10.97 -8.61
N ASN A 160 -26.12 -9.90 -7.87
CA ASN A 160 -25.06 -8.90 -7.70
C ASN A 160 -24.01 -9.40 -6.69
N LYS A 161 -22.99 -10.12 -7.21
CA LYS A 161 -21.80 -10.53 -6.46
C LYS A 161 -21.20 -9.35 -5.69
N ALA A 162 -20.71 -9.62 -4.48
CA ALA A 162 -20.01 -8.64 -3.65
C ALA A 162 -19.06 -7.80 -4.50
N SER A 163 -19.26 -6.49 -4.50
CA SER A 163 -18.44 -5.65 -5.32
C SER A 163 -17.16 -5.32 -4.58
N TRP A 164 -16.05 -5.73 -5.17
CA TRP A 164 -14.70 -5.47 -4.70
C TRP A 164 -14.14 -4.23 -5.38
N ARG A 165 -13.15 -3.63 -4.75
CA ARG A 165 -12.18 -2.73 -5.38
C ARG A 165 -10.84 -3.43 -5.38
N LYS A 166 -10.02 -3.17 -6.39
CA LYS A 166 -8.63 -3.60 -6.41
C LYS A 166 -7.75 -2.45 -5.94
N LEU A 167 -6.93 -2.71 -4.94
CA LEU A 167 -5.85 -1.83 -4.52
C LEU A 167 -4.54 -2.38 -5.09
N HIS A 168 -3.97 -1.67 -6.06
CA HIS A 168 -2.66 -1.94 -6.63
C HIS A 168 -1.63 -1.12 -5.85
N VAL A 169 -0.51 -1.72 -5.53
CA VAL A 169 0.52 -1.11 -4.69
C VAL A 169 1.92 -1.36 -5.25
N ALA A 170 2.78 -0.37 -5.06
CA ALA A 170 4.21 -0.48 -5.25
C ALA A 170 4.90 -0.27 -3.90
N VAL A 171 5.68 -1.25 -3.47
CA VAL A 171 6.34 -1.27 -2.15
C VAL A 171 7.84 -1.38 -2.35
N ASN A 172 8.60 -0.52 -1.67
CA ASN A 172 10.04 -0.50 -1.78
C ASN A 172 10.74 -1.46 -0.80
N GLN A 173 12.07 -1.60 -0.92
CA GLN A 173 12.91 -2.46 -0.07
C GLN A 173 12.86 -2.10 1.43
N ASN A 174 12.47 -0.87 1.78
CA ASN A 174 12.32 -0.40 3.15
C ASN A 174 10.87 -0.56 3.68
N HIS A 175 10.03 -1.33 2.98
CA HIS A 175 8.63 -1.60 3.30
C HIS A 175 7.68 -0.38 3.24
N TYR A 176 8.06 0.70 2.55
CA TYR A 176 7.19 1.83 2.29
C TYR A 176 6.37 1.61 1.02
N PHE A 177 5.11 1.99 1.04
CA PHE A 177 4.32 2.18 -0.16
C PHE A 177 4.81 3.43 -0.88
N GLU A 178 5.32 3.29 -2.09
CA GLU A 178 5.73 4.42 -2.93
C GLU A 178 4.62 4.90 -3.84
N ALA A 179 3.75 3.98 -4.24
CA ALA A 179 2.60 4.28 -5.06
C ALA A 179 1.41 3.38 -4.70
N CYS A 180 0.21 3.87 -4.91
CA CYS A 180 -0.98 3.03 -4.92
C CYS A 180 -2.06 3.58 -5.87
N VAL A 181 -2.85 2.67 -6.42
CA VAL A 181 -3.99 2.97 -7.30
C VAL A 181 -5.17 2.10 -6.87
N LEU A 182 -6.34 2.72 -6.70
CA LEU A 182 -7.58 1.99 -6.44
C LEU A 182 -8.44 1.97 -7.68
N THR A 183 -8.79 0.77 -8.15
CA THR A 183 -9.61 0.54 -9.34
C THR A 183 -10.88 -0.25 -9.01
N ASP A 184 -11.70 -0.47 -10.01
CA ASP A 184 -12.78 -1.44 -9.92
C ASP A 184 -12.24 -2.89 -10.06
N ARG A 185 -13.10 -3.85 -9.89
CA ARG A 185 -12.75 -5.29 -9.94
C ARG A 185 -12.41 -5.79 -11.35
N PHE A 186 -12.78 -5.06 -12.39
CA PHE A 186 -12.60 -5.48 -13.78
C PHE A 186 -11.29 -4.98 -14.38
N SER A 187 -10.65 -4.00 -13.75
CA SER A 187 -9.37 -3.46 -14.20
C SER A 187 -8.29 -4.55 -14.14
N HIS A 188 -7.53 -4.70 -15.21
CA HIS A 188 -6.40 -5.62 -15.27
C HIS A 188 -5.21 -5.07 -14.51
N ASP A 189 -4.45 -5.95 -13.86
CA ASP A 189 -3.34 -5.57 -12.98
C ASP A 189 -2.16 -5.00 -13.75
N ASP A 190 -1.89 -5.55 -14.93
CA ASP A 190 -0.84 -5.09 -15.87
C ASP A 190 -1.04 -3.63 -16.31
N GLN A 191 -2.28 -3.21 -16.54
CA GLN A 191 -2.63 -1.84 -16.94
C GLN A 191 -2.40 -0.79 -15.84
N GLN A 192 -2.20 -1.24 -14.59
CA GLN A 192 -2.01 -0.32 -13.47
C GLN A 192 -0.52 -0.08 -13.16
N VAL A 193 0.38 -0.72 -13.90
CA VAL A 193 1.83 -0.54 -13.70
C VAL A 193 2.26 0.88 -14.07
N GLU A 194 1.86 1.39 -15.22
CA GLU A 194 2.18 2.76 -15.63
C GLU A 194 1.64 3.82 -14.65
N PRO A 195 0.34 3.80 -14.22
CA PRO A 195 -0.15 4.70 -13.17
C PRO A 195 0.54 4.58 -11.82
N LEU A 196 1.13 3.42 -11.48
CA LEU A 196 1.96 3.27 -10.29
C LEU A 196 3.33 3.94 -10.48
N LEU A 197 3.96 3.72 -11.64
CA LEU A 197 5.28 4.28 -11.97
C LEU A 197 5.25 5.82 -12.06
N GLU A 198 4.17 6.41 -12.57
CA GLU A 198 3.97 7.87 -12.61
C GLU A 198 4.05 8.54 -11.22
N GLN A 199 3.83 7.78 -10.15
CA GLN A 199 3.93 8.27 -8.78
C GLN A 199 5.35 8.13 -8.21
N ILE A 200 6.25 7.41 -8.87
CA ILE A 200 7.64 7.14 -8.44
C ILE A 200 8.56 8.04 -9.25
N ASN A 201 9.31 8.93 -8.58
CA ASN A 201 10.19 9.88 -9.27
C ASN A 201 11.63 9.36 -9.38
N ASP A 202 12.02 8.47 -8.46
CA ASP A 202 13.39 7.95 -8.40
C ASP A 202 13.56 6.78 -9.39
N THR A 203 14.75 6.63 -9.96
CA THR A 203 15.08 5.47 -10.80
C THR A 203 15.02 4.18 -10.00
N ILE A 204 14.50 3.13 -10.64
CA ILE A 204 14.34 1.80 -10.06
C ILE A 204 15.47 0.91 -10.60
N ASP A 205 16.16 0.19 -9.71
CA ASP A 205 17.20 -0.75 -10.09
C ASP A 205 16.64 -2.18 -10.24
N HIS A 206 15.62 -2.52 -9.45
CA HIS A 206 15.02 -3.85 -9.44
C HIS A 206 13.50 -3.75 -9.33
N PHE A 207 12.81 -4.29 -10.32
CA PHE A 207 11.35 -4.32 -10.37
C PHE A 207 10.85 -5.76 -10.34
N SER A 208 9.92 -6.08 -9.43
CA SER A 208 9.38 -7.43 -9.31
C SER A 208 7.86 -7.47 -9.20
N GLY A 209 7.26 -8.43 -9.89
CA GLY A 209 5.83 -8.71 -9.85
C GLY A 209 5.58 -10.21 -9.96
N ASP A 210 4.33 -10.64 -9.83
CA ASP A 210 3.97 -12.03 -10.09
C ASP A 210 3.76 -12.29 -11.61
N GLY A 211 3.44 -13.54 -11.98
CA GLY A 211 3.24 -13.92 -13.38
C GLY A 211 2.02 -13.28 -14.05
N ALA A 212 1.14 -12.60 -13.30
CA ALA A 212 0.03 -11.86 -13.90
C ALA A 212 0.52 -10.60 -14.65
N TYR A 213 1.71 -10.11 -14.27
CA TYR A 213 2.37 -8.96 -14.90
C TYR A 213 3.29 -9.35 -16.07
N ASP A 214 3.33 -10.65 -16.49
CA ASP A 214 4.17 -11.11 -17.64
C ASP A 214 3.56 -10.70 -18.98
N GLU A 215 3.50 -9.41 -19.22
CA GLU A 215 2.98 -8.80 -20.46
C GLU A 215 3.99 -7.77 -21.00
N THR A 216 4.18 -7.73 -22.32
CA THR A 216 5.14 -6.82 -22.97
C THR A 216 4.98 -5.35 -22.54
N PRO A 217 3.75 -4.78 -22.50
CA PRO A 217 3.56 -3.37 -22.07
C PRO A 217 4.09 -3.09 -20.67
N VAL A 218 4.09 -4.08 -19.76
CA VAL A 218 4.64 -3.92 -18.41
C VAL A 218 6.15 -3.74 -18.46
N TYR A 219 6.85 -4.58 -19.21
CA TYR A 219 8.30 -4.44 -19.39
C TYR A 219 8.67 -3.12 -20.04
N ASP A 220 7.91 -2.69 -21.06
CA ASP A 220 8.15 -1.44 -21.77
C ASP A 220 7.94 -0.23 -20.84
N ALA A 221 6.86 -0.22 -20.06
CA ALA A 221 6.59 0.84 -19.09
C ALA A 221 7.69 0.96 -18.04
N VAL A 222 8.17 -0.18 -17.51
CA VAL A 222 9.21 -0.21 -16.48
C VAL A 222 10.56 0.24 -17.03
N VAL A 223 10.94 -0.23 -18.23
CA VAL A 223 12.19 0.17 -18.89
C VAL A 223 12.16 1.64 -19.32
N ASN A 224 11.01 2.15 -19.80
CA ASN A 224 10.85 3.58 -20.12
C ASN A 224 11.00 4.46 -18.90
N HIS A 225 10.50 4.02 -17.74
CA HIS A 225 10.68 4.74 -16.47
C HIS A 225 12.13 4.68 -15.97
N SER A 226 12.75 3.51 -16.06
CA SER A 226 14.09 3.25 -15.53
C SER A 226 14.89 2.37 -16.50
N PRO A 227 15.69 2.95 -17.41
CA PRO A 227 16.35 2.21 -18.49
C PRO A 227 17.30 1.09 -18.04
N SER A 228 17.90 1.20 -16.85
CA SER A 228 18.85 0.20 -16.32
C SER A 228 18.21 -0.80 -15.37
N VAL A 229 16.88 -0.84 -15.24
CA VAL A 229 16.15 -1.69 -14.30
C VAL A 229 16.28 -3.18 -14.65
N ASP A 230 16.45 -4.02 -13.63
CA ASP A 230 16.27 -5.46 -13.75
C ASP A 230 14.81 -5.84 -13.51
N VAL A 231 14.08 -6.26 -14.56
CA VAL A 231 12.66 -6.63 -14.49
C VAL A 231 12.55 -8.13 -14.22
N VAL A 232 12.09 -8.46 -13.01
CA VAL A 232 12.04 -9.83 -12.49
C VAL A 232 10.59 -10.28 -12.34
N ILE A 233 10.00 -10.67 -13.45
CA ILE A 233 8.63 -11.21 -13.52
C ILE A 233 8.74 -12.65 -14.03
N PRO A 234 8.14 -13.64 -13.32
CA PRO A 234 8.18 -15.02 -13.77
C PRO A 234 7.27 -15.20 -14.99
N PRO A 235 7.83 -15.65 -16.13
CA PRO A 235 7.04 -15.97 -17.30
C PRO A 235 5.92 -16.97 -17.00
N LYS A 236 4.79 -16.84 -17.70
CA LYS A 236 3.68 -17.79 -17.66
C LYS A 236 4.16 -19.19 -18.06
N SER A 237 3.49 -20.24 -17.58
CA SER A 237 3.91 -21.64 -17.84
C SER A 237 3.93 -22.02 -19.33
N ASN A 238 3.16 -21.33 -20.14
CA ASN A 238 3.06 -21.49 -21.59
C ASN A 238 3.81 -20.39 -22.36
N ALA A 239 4.66 -19.60 -21.69
CA ALA A 239 5.42 -18.54 -22.35
C ALA A 239 6.42 -19.10 -23.34
N VAL A 240 6.42 -18.54 -24.55
CA VAL A 240 7.38 -18.85 -25.62
C VAL A 240 8.22 -17.63 -25.94
N LEU A 241 9.39 -17.86 -26.50
CA LEU A 241 10.25 -16.80 -27.03
C LEU A 241 9.51 -16.07 -28.16
N ASN A 242 9.60 -14.75 -28.16
CA ASN A 242 8.98 -13.91 -29.16
C ASN A 242 9.89 -12.71 -29.43
N ASP A 243 10.33 -12.55 -30.68
CA ASP A 243 11.23 -11.47 -31.08
C ASP A 243 10.60 -10.08 -30.95
N LYS A 244 9.28 -10.01 -30.89
CA LYS A 244 8.53 -8.78 -30.62
C LYS A 244 8.31 -8.48 -29.14
N ALA A 245 8.66 -9.43 -28.25
CA ALA A 245 8.55 -9.22 -26.81
C ALA A 245 9.76 -8.47 -26.27
N ALA A 246 9.60 -7.86 -25.12
CA ALA A 246 10.69 -7.21 -24.40
C ALA A 246 11.90 -8.16 -24.20
N PRO A 247 13.13 -7.73 -24.48
CA PRO A 247 14.32 -8.58 -24.38
C PRO A 247 14.51 -9.24 -23.00
N GLN A 248 14.20 -8.52 -21.93
CA GLN A 248 14.29 -9.05 -20.57
C GLN A 248 13.29 -10.18 -20.30
N ARG A 249 12.09 -10.15 -20.91
CA ARG A 249 11.11 -11.24 -20.85
C ARG A 249 11.69 -12.52 -21.47
N ASN A 250 12.25 -12.43 -22.67
CA ASN A 250 12.89 -13.56 -23.33
C ASN A 250 14.10 -14.07 -22.53
N SER A 251 14.89 -13.18 -21.94
CA SER A 251 16.00 -13.54 -21.05
C SER A 251 15.52 -14.36 -19.85
N ASN A 252 14.41 -13.99 -19.22
CA ASN A 252 13.81 -14.75 -18.11
C ASN A 252 13.37 -16.16 -18.57
N ILE A 253 12.79 -16.31 -19.77
CA ILE A 253 12.39 -17.62 -20.32
C ILE A 253 13.61 -18.50 -20.53
N ILE A 254 14.67 -17.98 -21.18
CA ILE A 254 15.91 -18.70 -21.48
C ILE A 254 16.58 -19.13 -20.18
N GLU A 255 16.67 -18.25 -19.20
CA GLU A 255 17.32 -18.55 -17.93
C GLU A 255 16.58 -19.63 -17.13
N ILE A 256 15.21 -19.59 -17.13
CA ILE A 256 14.40 -20.65 -16.51
C ILE A 256 14.59 -21.99 -17.22
N ALA A 257 14.65 -22.00 -18.55
CA ALA A 257 14.92 -23.22 -19.32
C ALA A 257 16.29 -23.82 -18.98
N ALA A 258 17.32 -22.99 -18.83
CA ALA A 258 18.69 -23.43 -18.55
C ALA A 258 18.94 -23.87 -17.11
N ARG A 259 18.32 -23.20 -16.12
CA ARG A 259 18.64 -23.34 -14.67
C ARG A 259 17.49 -23.85 -13.82
N GLY A 260 16.29 -24.02 -14.40
CA GLY A 260 15.05 -24.25 -13.69
C GLY A 260 14.54 -23.02 -12.94
N ARG A 261 13.25 -23.05 -12.59
CA ARG A 261 12.57 -21.90 -11.94
C ARG A 261 13.22 -21.49 -10.61
N MET A 262 13.64 -22.46 -9.79
CA MET A 262 14.30 -22.15 -8.50
C MET A 262 15.68 -21.51 -8.68
N GLY A 263 16.46 -21.97 -9.67
CA GLY A 263 17.76 -21.37 -10.00
C GLY A 263 17.60 -19.91 -10.45
N TRP A 264 16.65 -19.65 -11.33
CA TRP A 264 16.29 -18.30 -11.76
C TRP A 264 15.85 -17.41 -10.58
N GLN A 265 14.91 -17.88 -9.73
CA GLN A 265 14.43 -17.12 -8.57
C GLN A 265 15.55 -16.69 -7.63
N LYS A 266 16.49 -17.61 -7.35
CA LYS A 266 17.64 -17.34 -6.48
C LYS A 266 18.58 -16.32 -7.10
N ARG A 267 18.92 -16.47 -8.38
CA ARG A 267 19.84 -15.60 -9.09
C ARG A 267 19.27 -14.19 -9.27
N ARG A 268 18.00 -14.07 -9.69
CA ARG A 268 17.32 -12.80 -9.94
C ARG A 268 16.76 -12.16 -8.66
N GLN A 269 17.06 -12.71 -7.49
CA GLN A 269 16.56 -12.20 -6.22
C GLN A 269 15.02 -12.02 -6.19
N TYR A 270 14.29 -12.91 -6.85
CA TYR A 270 12.82 -12.87 -6.93
C TYR A 270 12.13 -12.84 -5.55
N GLY A 271 12.83 -13.25 -4.48
CA GLY A 271 12.35 -13.14 -3.11
C GLY A 271 11.97 -11.71 -2.68
N ARG A 272 12.51 -10.67 -3.36
CA ARG A 272 12.13 -9.26 -3.13
C ARG A 272 10.64 -8.99 -3.42
N ARG A 273 9.98 -9.80 -4.24
CA ARG A 273 8.54 -9.73 -4.47
C ARG A 273 7.73 -9.85 -3.17
N ASN A 274 8.23 -10.56 -2.16
CA ASN A 274 7.56 -10.67 -0.86
C ASN A 274 7.35 -9.32 -0.17
N LEU A 275 8.05 -8.25 -0.57
CA LEU A 275 7.84 -6.89 -0.03
C LEU A 275 6.42 -6.41 -0.27
N SER A 276 5.87 -6.62 -1.47
CA SER A 276 4.49 -6.23 -1.80
C SER A 276 3.47 -7.10 -1.06
N GLU A 277 3.69 -8.41 -0.97
CA GLU A 277 2.82 -9.31 -0.20
C GLU A 277 2.76 -8.91 1.28
N LEU A 278 3.92 -8.62 1.89
CA LEU A 278 3.99 -8.13 3.26
C LEU A 278 3.31 -6.76 3.43
N GLY A 279 3.49 -5.86 2.46
CA GLY A 279 2.82 -4.56 2.43
C GLY A 279 1.30 -4.73 2.45
N VAL A 280 0.76 -5.52 1.53
CA VAL A 280 -0.67 -5.85 1.44
C VAL A 280 -1.18 -6.50 2.73
N GLN A 281 -0.45 -7.48 3.25
CA GLN A 281 -0.82 -8.16 4.49
C GLN A 281 -0.88 -7.18 5.68
N ARG A 282 0.09 -6.27 5.78
CA ARG A 282 0.10 -5.23 6.82
C ARG A 282 -1.08 -4.28 6.68
N TYR A 283 -1.37 -3.82 5.46
CA TYR A 283 -2.52 -2.97 5.18
C TYR A 283 -3.81 -3.64 5.67
N GLN A 284 -4.08 -4.86 5.22
CA GLN A 284 -5.30 -5.59 5.59
C GLN A 284 -5.39 -5.93 7.09
N ARG A 285 -4.27 -6.30 7.71
CA ARG A 285 -4.24 -6.65 9.14
C ARG A 285 -4.48 -5.44 10.03
N ILE A 286 -3.93 -4.29 9.68
CA ILE A 286 -3.97 -3.07 10.50
C ILE A 286 -5.24 -2.28 10.21
N LEU A 287 -5.56 -2.03 8.94
CA LEU A 287 -6.68 -1.18 8.55
C LEU A 287 -7.95 -1.97 8.21
N GLY A 288 -7.81 -3.26 7.92
CA GLY A 288 -8.90 -4.12 7.50
C GLY A 288 -8.97 -4.31 5.98
N ASN A 289 -9.88 -5.17 5.56
CA ASN A 289 -10.06 -5.53 4.16
C ASN A 289 -11.33 -4.92 3.54
N ALA A 290 -11.93 -3.93 4.20
CA ALA A 290 -13.18 -3.31 3.76
C ALA A 290 -13.05 -1.78 3.74
N MET A 291 -13.65 -1.18 2.73
CA MET A 291 -13.72 0.27 2.57
C MET A 291 -14.94 0.82 3.33
N HIS A 292 -14.77 1.96 3.98
CA HIS A 292 -15.83 2.65 4.70
C HIS A 292 -16.53 3.71 3.85
N ALA A 293 -15.82 4.29 2.88
CA ALA A 293 -16.39 5.26 1.96
C ALA A 293 -17.32 4.57 0.94
N ARG A 294 -18.40 5.27 0.54
CA ARG A 294 -19.40 4.72 -0.39
C ARG A 294 -19.11 5.06 -1.84
N VAL A 295 -18.57 6.24 -2.11
CA VAL A 295 -18.30 6.78 -3.45
C VAL A 295 -16.85 6.52 -3.84
N ILE A 296 -16.62 6.19 -5.11
CA ILE A 296 -15.29 5.81 -5.61
C ILE A 296 -14.23 6.88 -5.37
N VAL A 297 -14.57 8.16 -5.52
CA VAL A 297 -13.62 9.27 -5.30
C VAL A 297 -13.13 9.28 -3.86
N ASN A 298 -14.04 9.10 -2.89
CA ASN A 298 -13.69 9.02 -1.48
C ASN A 298 -12.93 7.71 -1.16
N GLN A 299 -13.28 6.60 -1.83
CA GLN A 299 -12.58 5.32 -1.68
C GLN A 299 -11.12 5.41 -2.14
N LYS A 300 -10.86 6.12 -3.24
CA LYS A 300 -9.49 6.38 -3.71
C LYS A 300 -8.66 7.11 -2.65
N GLN A 301 -9.20 8.17 -2.07
CA GLN A 301 -8.52 8.93 -1.02
C GLN A 301 -8.38 8.11 0.29
N GLU A 302 -9.39 7.32 0.65
CA GLU A 302 -9.32 6.40 1.79
C GLU A 302 -8.16 5.41 1.65
N ALA A 303 -7.96 4.84 0.46
CA ALA A 303 -6.84 3.93 0.17
C ALA A 303 -5.49 4.64 0.26
N MET A 304 -5.36 5.84 -0.32
CA MET A 304 -4.15 6.67 -0.26
C MET A 304 -3.76 7.02 1.18
N ILE A 305 -4.73 7.48 1.99
CA ILE A 305 -4.53 7.75 3.42
C ILE A 305 -4.08 6.47 4.13
N GLY A 306 -4.70 5.33 3.81
CA GLY A 306 -4.33 4.05 4.39
C GLY A 306 -2.87 3.66 4.12
N CYS A 307 -2.40 3.83 2.88
CA CYS A 307 -0.98 3.63 2.55
C CYS A 307 -0.09 4.61 3.32
N GLY A 308 -0.50 5.88 3.45
CA GLY A 308 0.19 6.88 4.26
C GLY A 308 0.28 6.51 5.75
N VAL A 309 -0.81 6.01 6.32
CA VAL A 309 -0.85 5.50 7.71
C VAL A 309 0.14 4.35 7.91
N ILE A 310 0.16 3.37 6.99
CA ILE A 310 1.13 2.26 7.07
C ILE A 310 2.57 2.77 6.92
N ASN A 311 2.82 3.74 6.04
CA ASN A 311 4.13 4.37 5.89
C ASN A 311 4.57 5.07 7.17
N LYS A 312 3.69 5.84 7.81
CA LYS A 312 3.96 6.49 9.10
C LYS A 312 4.28 5.45 10.19
N MET A 313 3.52 4.34 10.24
CA MET A 313 3.82 3.23 11.14
C MET A 313 5.17 2.55 10.84
N THR A 314 5.58 2.49 9.57
CA THR A 314 6.88 1.97 9.14
C THR A 314 8.01 2.86 9.62
N SER A 315 7.85 4.19 9.53
CA SER A 315 8.87 5.15 9.97
C SER A 315 9.12 5.12 11.49
N LEU A 316 8.16 4.66 12.29
CA LEU A 316 8.32 4.50 13.73
C LEU A 316 9.23 3.31 14.08
N GLY A 317 9.35 2.32 13.21
CA GLY A 317 10.24 1.18 13.36
C GLY A 317 9.66 -0.11 12.78
N MET A 318 10.57 -0.92 12.24
CA MET A 318 10.29 -2.25 11.66
C MET A 318 11.13 -3.32 12.36
N PRO A 319 10.66 -4.58 12.35
CA PRO A 319 11.43 -5.68 12.92
C PRO A 319 12.66 -5.96 12.03
N ALA A 320 13.82 -6.07 12.65
CA ALA A 320 15.01 -6.62 12.03
C ALA A 320 15.19 -8.08 12.50
N SER A 321 15.32 -9.01 11.57
CA SER A 321 15.43 -10.43 11.89
C SER A 321 16.68 -11.06 11.28
N TYR A 322 17.25 -12.01 11.98
CA TYR A 322 18.33 -12.84 11.48
C TYR A 322 17.96 -14.32 11.54
N ARG A 323 18.56 -15.09 10.66
CA ARG A 323 18.38 -16.54 10.64
C ARG A 323 19.07 -17.16 11.84
N SER A 324 18.31 -17.87 12.67
CA SER A 324 18.91 -18.68 13.73
C SER A 324 19.30 -20.05 13.17
N ALA A 325 20.45 -20.53 13.60
CA ALA A 325 20.90 -21.90 13.28
C ALA A 325 19.92 -22.94 13.86
#